data_63e31f5176affcf82d7687c37901e637
#
_entry.id   63e31f5176affcf82d7687c37901e637
#
_cell.length_a   1.000
_cell.length_b   1.000
_cell.length_c   1.000
_cell.angle_alpha   90.00
_cell.angle_beta   90.00
_cell.angle_gamma   90.00
#
_symmetry.space_group_name_H-M   'P 1'
#
loop_
_entity.id
_entity.type
_entity.pdbx_description
1 polymer ?
#
loop_
_entity_poly.entity_id
_entity_poly.type
_entity_poly.pdbx_seq_one_letter_code
_entity_poly.pdbx_strand_id
1 'polypeptide(L)'
;MQCVLLAAGYATRLYPLTENMPKALLKLGDKTILEMVTDKIDEVSDVENIYIVTNEKFYKQFEKWCESYKGPKKVKVINDHTTSNDNRLGAIGDLKYVIDTENINDEILVMASDNIFDFSLCDFVDMYRSKNADMICAHTIENKEDFMTLLHGMLINESVYMPVLHVTLPFI
;
A
#
# COMPACT_ATOMS: atom_id res chain seq x y z
N MET A 1 0.32 15.92 -4.60
CA MET A 1 -0.04 14.48 -4.69
C MET A 1 -0.05 13.86 -3.31
N GLN A 2 -0.98 12.97 -3.02
CA GLN A 2 -1.06 12.24 -1.76
C GLN A 2 -0.71 10.76 -2.00
N CYS A 3 -0.10 10.08 -1.02
CA CYS A 3 0.15 8.65 -1.11
C CYS A 3 -0.76 7.89 -0.14
N VAL A 4 -1.42 6.83 -0.60
CA VAL A 4 -2.23 5.93 0.25
C VAL A 4 -1.61 4.54 0.23
N LEU A 5 -1.16 4.09 1.40
CA LEU A 5 -0.64 2.74 1.62
C LEU A 5 -1.74 1.84 2.21
N LEU A 6 -2.12 0.82 1.46
CA LEU A 6 -3.11 -0.16 1.87
C LEU A 6 -2.45 -1.20 2.78
N ALA A 7 -2.80 -1.22 4.06
CA ALA A 7 -2.22 -2.06 5.10
C ALA A 7 -3.27 -2.75 5.99
N ALA A 8 -4.54 -2.78 5.59
CA ALA A 8 -5.64 -3.33 6.38
C ALA A 8 -5.78 -4.87 6.30
N GLY A 9 -4.90 -5.53 5.55
CA GLY A 9 -4.91 -6.99 5.40
C GLY A 9 -4.50 -7.73 6.67
N TYR A 10 -5.17 -8.86 6.97
CA TYR A 10 -4.88 -9.69 8.15
C TYR A 10 -3.74 -10.70 7.92
N ALA A 11 -3.29 -10.91 6.68
CA ALA A 11 -2.19 -11.79 6.28
C ALA A 11 -2.21 -13.19 6.95
N THR A 12 -3.39 -13.79 7.10
CA THR A 12 -3.62 -15.05 7.85
C THR A 12 -2.81 -16.23 7.33
N ARG A 13 -2.35 -16.20 6.09
CA ARG A 13 -1.54 -17.24 5.47
C ARG A 13 -0.12 -17.32 5.99
N LEU A 14 0.36 -16.24 6.57
CA LEU A 14 1.69 -16.18 7.17
C LEU A 14 1.68 -16.46 8.67
N TYR A 15 0.56 -16.97 9.22
CA TYR A 15 0.52 -17.39 10.62
C TYR A 15 1.56 -18.51 10.87
N PRO A 16 2.23 -18.51 12.03
CA PRO A 16 2.01 -17.58 13.18
C PRO A 16 2.73 -16.23 13.08
N LEU A 17 3.54 -15.94 12.04
CA LEU A 17 4.36 -14.74 11.94
C LEU A 17 3.53 -13.44 11.98
N THR A 18 2.36 -13.47 11.35
CA THR A 18 1.47 -12.31 11.23
C THR A 18 0.27 -12.37 12.18
N GLU A 19 0.27 -13.32 13.11
CA GLU A 19 -0.82 -13.43 14.08
C GLU A 19 -0.91 -12.17 14.96
N ASN A 20 0.24 -11.66 15.38
CA ASN A 20 0.33 -10.50 16.28
C ASN A 20 1.13 -9.33 15.70
N MET A 21 1.49 -9.39 14.41
CA MET A 21 2.26 -8.35 13.73
C MET A 21 1.79 -8.21 12.29
N PRO A 22 1.50 -6.99 11.80
CA PRO A 22 1.12 -6.81 10.40
C PRO A 22 2.29 -7.15 9.48
N LYS A 23 2.00 -7.73 8.30
CA LYS A 23 3.01 -8.15 7.32
C LYS A 23 3.99 -7.02 6.98
N ALA A 24 3.49 -5.81 6.81
CA ALA A 24 4.30 -4.64 6.47
C ALA A 24 5.37 -4.29 7.53
N LEU A 25 5.17 -4.67 8.79
CA LEU A 25 6.13 -4.44 9.88
C LEU A 25 7.08 -5.62 10.12
N LEU A 26 6.97 -6.71 9.35
CA LEU A 26 7.96 -7.77 9.39
C LEU A 26 9.30 -7.26 8.85
N LYS A 27 10.38 -7.70 9.49
CA LYS A 27 11.74 -7.33 9.08
C LYS A 27 12.25 -8.23 7.96
N LEU A 28 12.90 -7.62 6.99
CA LEU A 28 13.75 -8.24 6.00
C LEU A 28 15.15 -7.64 6.13
N GLY A 29 16.06 -8.39 6.76
CA GLY A 29 17.35 -7.84 7.18
C GLY A 29 17.17 -6.79 8.29
N ASP A 30 17.71 -5.62 8.10
CA ASP A 30 17.72 -4.54 9.10
C ASP A 30 16.47 -3.64 9.05
N LYS A 31 15.70 -3.68 7.94
CA LYS A 31 14.51 -2.85 7.70
C LYS A 31 13.22 -3.65 7.73
N THR A 32 12.14 -3.01 8.11
CA THR A 32 10.79 -3.53 7.87
C THR A 32 10.41 -3.38 6.40
N ILE A 33 9.44 -4.18 5.94
CA ILE A 33 8.89 -4.04 4.57
C ILE A 33 8.35 -2.61 4.37
N LEU A 34 7.67 -2.07 5.38
CA LEU A 34 7.12 -0.71 5.33
C LEU A 34 8.22 0.35 5.18
N GLU A 35 9.36 0.21 5.88
CA GLU A 35 10.50 1.11 5.70
C GLU A 35 11.06 1.06 4.28
N MET A 36 11.16 -0.14 3.68
CA MET A 36 11.61 -0.27 2.29
C MET A 36 10.67 0.42 1.30
N VAL A 37 9.35 0.33 1.55
CA VAL A 37 8.33 0.98 0.72
C VAL A 37 8.36 2.50 0.92
N THR A 38 8.43 2.97 2.16
CA THR A 38 8.47 4.41 2.45
C THR A 38 9.75 5.07 1.97
N ASP A 39 10.90 4.40 2.01
CA ASP A 39 12.14 4.91 1.43
C ASP A 39 11.96 5.26 -0.07
N LYS A 40 11.23 4.43 -0.82
CA LYS A 40 10.92 4.70 -2.23
C LYS A 40 9.97 5.88 -2.41
N ILE A 41 8.99 6.02 -1.52
CA ILE A 41 8.05 7.15 -1.55
C ILE A 41 8.77 8.45 -1.17
N ASP A 42 9.73 8.38 -0.26
CA ASP A 42 10.50 9.53 0.19
C ASP A 42 11.34 10.18 -0.92
N GLU A 43 11.75 9.37 -1.92
CA GLU A 43 12.45 9.85 -3.11
C GLU A 43 11.54 10.71 -4.03
N VAL A 44 10.20 10.55 -3.96
CA VAL A 44 9.24 11.24 -4.84
C VAL A 44 8.90 12.62 -4.27
N SER A 45 9.42 13.67 -4.87
CA SER A 45 9.20 15.06 -4.42
C SER A 45 7.73 15.48 -4.42
N ASP A 46 6.96 14.98 -5.38
CA ASP A 46 5.54 15.31 -5.57
C ASP A 46 4.63 14.81 -4.45
N VAL A 47 5.04 13.79 -3.71
CA VAL A 47 4.28 13.26 -2.57
C VAL A 47 4.50 14.14 -1.34
N GLU A 48 3.43 14.63 -0.74
CA GLU A 48 3.48 15.47 0.48
C GLU A 48 3.15 14.67 1.73
N ASN A 49 2.08 13.88 1.66
CA ASN A 49 1.58 13.09 2.78
C ASN A 49 1.47 11.61 2.41
N ILE A 50 1.71 10.75 3.40
CA ILE A 50 1.52 9.30 3.33
C ILE A 50 0.42 8.94 4.32
N TYR A 51 -0.68 8.38 3.82
CA TYR A 51 -1.78 7.84 4.62
C TYR A 51 -1.67 6.32 4.64
N ILE A 52 -1.51 5.72 5.82
CA ILE A 52 -1.46 4.27 6.00
C ILE A 52 -2.79 3.82 6.53
N VAL A 53 -3.63 3.18 5.70
CA VAL A 53 -4.89 2.61 6.16
C VAL A 53 -4.68 1.20 6.68
N THR A 54 -5.16 0.96 7.91
CA THR A 54 -5.03 -0.33 8.58
C THR A 54 -6.27 -0.65 9.41
N ASN A 55 -6.38 -1.91 9.85
CA ASN A 55 -7.49 -2.39 10.68
C ASN A 55 -7.27 -2.10 12.17
N GLU A 56 -8.33 -2.26 12.98
CA GLU A 56 -8.31 -2.03 14.42
C GLU A 56 -7.23 -2.84 15.14
N LYS A 57 -7.01 -4.09 14.71
CA LYS A 57 -6.05 -5.01 15.34
C LYS A 57 -4.61 -4.48 15.33
N PHE A 58 -4.22 -3.84 14.23
CA PHE A 58 -2.84 -3.44 13.99
C PHE A 58 -2.62 -1.92 14.09
N TYR A 59 -3.66 -1.14 14.27
CA TYR A 59 -3.62 0.31 14.29
C TYR A 59 -2.52 0.87 15.21
N LYS A 60 -2.48 0.43 16.48
CA LYS A 60 -1.48 0.90 17.45
C LYS A 60 -0.04 0.57 17.07
N GLN A 61 0.18 -0.50 16.31
CA GLN A 61 1.52 -0.87 15.88
C GLN A 61 2.02 0.05 14.78
N PHE A 62 1.14 0.45 13.87
CA PHE A 62 1.45 1.44 12.85
C PHE A 62 1.64 2.84 13.46
N GLU A 63 0.83 3.24 14.44
CA GLU A 63 1.03 4.50 15.18
C GLU A 63 2.44 4.54 15.79
N LYS A 64 2.83 3.48 16.50
CA LYS A 64 4.17 3.36 17.08
C LYS A 64 5.28 3.41 16.03
N TRP A 65 5.06 2.80 14.87
CA TRP A 65 6.01 2.88 13.76
C TRP A 65 6.14 4.32 13.25
N CYS A 66 5.02 5.05 13.11
CA CYS A 66 5.03 6.46 12.70
C CYS A 66 5.84 7.34 13.64
N GLU A 67 5.82 7.09 14.96
CA GLU A 67 6.65 7.83 15.92
C GLU A 67 8.17 7.67 15.64
N SER A 68 8.56 6.54 15.06
CA SER A 68 9.96 6.23 14.72
C SER A 68 10.35 6.67 13.31
N TYR A 69 9.41 7.00 12.45
CA TYR A 69 9.65 7.44 11.08
C TYR A 69 10.46 8.74 11.06
N LYS A 70 11.51 8.79 10.22
CA LYS A 70 12.43 9.93 10.10
C LYS A 70 12.51 10.50 8.69
N GLY A 71 11.69 10.00 7.78
CA GLY A 71 11.62 10.51 6.40
C GLY A 71 11.04 11.93 6.32
N PRO A 72 11.09 12.54 5.13
CA PRO A 72 10.70 13.93 4.93
C PRO A 72 9.19 14.15 4.82
N LYS A 73 8.42 13.06 4.67
CA LYS A 73 6.96 13.16 4.42
C LYS A 73 6.17 13.19 5.73
N LYS A 74 4.98 13.76 5.67
CA LYS A 74 4.03 13.66 6.79
C LYS A 74 3.32 12.31 6.70
N VAL A 75 3.41 11.50 7.76
CA VAL A 75 2.76 10.18 7.81
C VAL A 75 1.59 10.23 8.78
N LYS A 76 0.44 9.69 8.36
CA LYS A 76 -0.77 9.55 9.18
C LYS A 76 -1.33 8.14 9.05
N VAL A 77 -1.65 7.51 10.17
CA VAL A 77 -2.32 6.21 10.20
C VAL A 77 -3.83 6.42 10.29
N ILE A 78 -4.56 5.70 9.44
CA ILE A 78 -6.03 5.72 9.40
C ILE A 78 -6.52 4.34 9.81
N ASN A 79 -7.36 4.29 10.84
CA ASN A 79 -8.04 3.08 11.27
C ASN A 79 -9.33 2.90 10.48
N ASP A 80 -9.50 1.81 9.76
CA ASP A 80 -10.74 1.48 9.04
C ASP A 80 -11.81 0.89 9.95
N HIS A 81 -11.47 0.68 11.25
CA HIS A 81 -12.31 0.10 12.29
C HIS A 81 -12.78 -1.35 12.02
N THR A 82 -12.23 -2.03 11.03
CA THR A 82 -12.51 -3.44 10.82
C THR A 82 -11.79 -4.30 11.86
N THR A 83 -12.47 -5.33 12.35
CA THR A 83 -11.99 -6.16 13.47
C THR A 83 -11.72 -7.61 13.07
N SER A 84 -12.14 -8.00 11.88
CA SER A 84 -11.99 -9.36 11.34
C SER A 84 -11.92 -9.36 9.82
N ASN A 85 -11.52 -10.49 9.27
CA ASN A 85 -11.51 -10.70 7.81
C ASN A 85 -12.91 -10.63 7.19
N ASP A 86 -13.95 -10.91 7.98
CA ASP A 86 -15.33 -10.97 7.49
C ASP A 86 -15.96 -9.58 7.29
N ASN A 87 -15.50 -8.59 8.07
CA ASN A 87 -16.01 -7.21 7.98
C ASN A 87 -15.05 -6.23 7.31
N ARG A 88 -13.96 -6.73 6.68
CA ARG A 88 -12.99 -5.90 5.95
C ARG A 88 -13.65 -5.09 4.83
N LEU A 89 -13.20 -3.87 4.62
CA LEU A 89 -13.69 -3.01 3.54
C LEU A 89 -13.12 -3.42 2.17
N GLY A 90 -11.96 -4.05 2.17
CA GLY A 90 -11.18 -4.37 0.97
C GLY A 90 -10.48 -3.14 0.38
N ALA A 91 -9.56 -3.37 -0.56
CA ALA A 91 -8.65 -2.33 -1.06
C ALA A 91 -9.37 -1.06 -1.55
N ILE A 92 -10.47 -1.23 -2.31
CA ILE A 92 -11.26 -0.09 -2.83
C ILE A 92 -12.03 0.60 -1.70
N GLY A 93 -12.59 -0.18 -0.77
CA GLY A 93 -13.28 0.37 0.40
C GLY A 93 -12.34 1.14 1.31
N ASP A 94 -11.15 0.61 1.56
CA ASP A 94 -10.09 1.27 2.35
C ASP A 94 -9.64 2.58 1.69
N LEU A 95 -9.41 2.56 0.38
CA LEU A 95 -9.06 3.77 -0.37
C LEU A 95 -10.16 4.82 -0.26
N LYS A 96 -11.41 4.44 -0.52
CA LYS A 96 -12.55 5.36 -0.40
C LYS A 96 -12.67 5.92 1.02
N TYR A 97 -12.49 5.07 2.03
CA TYR A 97 -12.55 5.49 3.43
C TYR A 97 -11.49 6.57 3.76
N VAL A 98 -10.26 6.39 3.27
CA VAL A 98 -9.19 7.39 3.44
C VAL A 98 -9.55 8.70 2.74
N ILE A 99 -10.00 8.63 1.47
CA ILE A 99 -10.37 9.81 0.69
C ILE A 99 -11.46 10.62 1.40
N ASP A 100 -12.51 9.95 1.87
CA ASP A 100 -13.65 10.58 2.53
C ASP A 100 -13.25 11.17 3.90
N THR A 101 -12.46 10.42 4.69
CA THR A 101 -12.07 10.82 6.04
C THR A 101 -11.10 12.01 6.04
N GLU A 102 -10.15 12.00 5.11
CA GLU A 102 -9.12 13.04 5.02
C GLU A 102 -9.50 14.17 4.05
N ASN A 103 -10.69 14.10 3.43
CA ASN A 103 -11.17 15.04 2.42
C ASN A 103 -10.14 15.29 1.31
N ILE A 104 -9.56 14.19 0.80
CA ILE A 104 -8.54 14.25 -0.23
C ILE A 104 -9.18 14.68 -1.55
N ASN A 105 -8.75 15.84 -2.05
CA ASN A 105 -9.12 16.36 -3.36
C ASN A 105 -7.85 16.68 -4.15
N ASP A 106 -7.08 15.64 -4.44
CA ASP A 106 -5.76 15.72 -5.06
C ASP A 106 -5.47 14.42 -5.81
N GLU A 107 -4.42 14.39 -6.59
CA GLU A 107 -3.88 13.18 -7.19
C GLU A 107 -3.40 12.22 -6.10
N ILE A 108 -3.66 10.94 -6.30
CA ILE A 108 -3.34 9.90 -5.31
C ILE A 108 -2.44 8.85 -5.92
N LEU A 109 -1.32 8.58 -5.26
CA LEU A 109 -0.49 7.41 -5.48
C LEU A 109 -0.97 6.30 -4.52
N VAL A 110 -1.54 5.22 -5.06
CA VAL A 110 -2.03 4.10 -4.24
C VAL A 110 -1.05 2.94 -4.33
N MET A 111 -0.64 2.42 -3.18
CA MET A 111 0.31 1.31 -3.10
C MET A 111 -0.09 0.31 -2.02
N ALA A 112 0.25 -0.96 -2.23
CA ALA A 112 0.21 -1.95 -1.15
C ALA A 112 1.42 -1.76 -0.23
N SER A 113 1.22 -1.81 1.07
CA SER A 113 2.27 -1.59 2.07
C SER A 113 3.26 -2.75 2.21
N ASP A 114 3.01 -3.87 1.54
CA ASP A 114 3.74 -5.13 1.67
C ASP A 114 4.35 -5.63 0.34
N ASN A 115 4.36 -4.80 -0.69
CA ASN A 115 4.97 -5.10 -1.98
C ASN A 115 6.34 -4.40 -2.09
N ILE A 116 7.38 -5.21 -2.27
CA ILE A 116 8.73 -4.71 -2.55
C ILE A 116 8.93 -4.72 -4.06
N PHE A 117 9.50 -3.65 -4.58
CA PHE A 117 9.79 -3.47 -5.99
C PHE A 117 11.15 -2.77 -6.16
N ASP A 118 11.78 -2.94 -7.31
CA ASP A 118 13.12 -2.42 -7.63
C ASP A 118 13.13 -1.25 -8.62
N PHE A 119 12.01 -0.99 -9.31
CA PHE A 119 11.91 0.14 -10.24
C PHE A 119 11.88 1.49 -9.51
N SER A 120 12.20 2.56 -10.26
CA SER A 120 12.16 3.94 -9.77
C SER A 120 10.71 4.43 -9.69
N LEU A 121 10.26 4.79 -8.48
CA LEU A 121 8.94 5.40 -8.28
C LEU A 121 8.90 6.83 -8.84
N CYS A 122 10.05 7.53 -8.85
CA CYS A 122 10.17 8.84 -9.49
C CYS A 122 9.90 8.74 -10.99
N ASP A 123 10.51 7.76 -11.69
CA ASP A 123 10.28 7.57 -13.12
C ASP A 123 8.81 7.22 -13.43
N PHE A 124 8.16 6.47 -12.55
CA PHE A 124 6.73 6.17 -12.67
C PHE A 124 5.88 7.44 -12.57
N VAL A 125 6.16 8.31 -11.60
CA VAL A 125 5.44 9.58 -11.43
C VAL A 125 5.75 10.56 -12.57
N ASP A 126 7.00 10.62 -13.04
CA ASP A 126 7.37 11.44 -14.20
C ASP A 126 6.65 10.98 -15.48
N MET A 127 6.53 9.65 -15.66
CA MET A 127 5.76 9.10 -16.77
C MET A 127 4.28 9.48 -16.67
N TYR A 128 3.68 9.39 -15.49
CA TYR A 128 2.32 9.84 -15.23
C TYR A 128 2.14 11.32 -15.65
N ARG A 129 3.03 12.21 -15.19
CA ARG A 129 3.01 13.62 -15.56
C ARG A 129 3.09 13.83 -17.08
N SER A 130 3.96 13.06 -17.75
CA SER A 130 4.17 13.17 -19.20
C SER A 130 2.98 12.70 -20.01
N LYS A 131 2.24 11.69 -19.55
CA LYS A 131 1.11 11.08 -20.27
C LYS A 131 -0.22 11.77 -19.97
N ASN A 132 -0.34 12.47 -18.85
CA ASN A 132 -1.58 13.07 -18.36
C ASN A 132 -2.76 12.08 -18.40
N ALA A 133 -2.52 10.88 -17.90
CA ALA A 133 -3.48 9.77 -17.89
C ALA A 133 -3.24 8.89 -16.67
N ASP A 134 -4.30 8.27 -16.16
CA ASP A 134 -4.19 7.30 -15.08
C ASP A 134 -3.23 6.16 -15.47
N MET A 135 -2.41 5.74 -14.52
CA MET A 135 -1.38 4.74 -14.75
C MET A 135 -1.48 3.61 -13.73
N ILE A 136 -1.22 2.41 -14.21
CA ILE A 136 -1.00 1.23 -13.36
C ILE A 136 0.38 0.65 -13.69
N CYS A 137 1.06 0.15 -12.67
CA CYS A 137 2.23 -0.68 -12.86
C CYS A 137 1.79 -2.13 -13.05
N ALA A 138 2.26 -2.78 -14.10
CA ALA A 138 1.99 -4.18 -14.38
C ALA A 138 3.29 -4.93 -14.65
N HIS A 139 3.39 -6.16 -14.16
CA HIS A 139 4.53 -7.02 -14.41
C HIS A 139 4.17 -8.10 -15.44
N THR A 140 5.05 -8.29 -16.45
CA THR A 140 4.88 -9.36 -17.43
C THR A 140 5.48 -10.64 -16.86
N ILE A 141 4.70 -11.71 -16.87
CA ILE A 141 5.15 -13.05 -16.47
C ILE A 141 5.48 -13.82 -17.74
N GLU A 142 6.76 -14.13 -17.95
CA GLU A 142 7.25 -14.72 -19.19
C GLU A 142 7.04 -16.22 -19.26
N ASN A 143 7.00 -16.93 -18.14
CA ASN A 143 6.82 -18.37 -18.15
C ASN A 143 5.52 -18.83 -17.48
N LYS A 144 5.00 -19.98 -17.97
CA LYS A 144 3.73 -20.53 -17.52
C LYS A 144 3.76 -21.02 -16.06
N GLU A 145 4.92 -21.46 -15.58
CA GLU A 145 5.06 -21.96 -14.20
C GLU A 145 4.97 -20.82 -13.18
N ASP A 146 5.63 -19.70 -13.45
CA ASP A 146 5.52 -18.48 -12.62
C ASP A 146 4.10 -17.93 -12.63
N PHE A 147 3.45 -17.93 -13.83
CA PHE A 147 2.06 -17.54 -13.95
C PHE A 147 1.14 -18.45 -13.14
N MET A 148 1.32 -19.78 -13.24
CA MET A 148 0.50 -20.75 -12.49
C MET A 148 0.75 -20.64 -10.99
N THR A 149 1.96 -20.36 -10.55
CA THR A 149 2.30 -20.12 -9.14
C THR A 149 1.61 -18.86 -8.61
N LEU A 150 1.66 -17.78 -9.36
CA LEU A 150 0.96 -16.53 -9.05
C LEU A 150 -0.57 -16.71 -9.07
N LEU A 151 -1.10 -17.37 -10.10
CA LEU A 151 -2.53 -17.64 -10.23
C LEU A 151 -3.02 -18.55 -9.10
N HIS A 152 -2.26 -19.59 -8.74
CA HIS A 152 -2.57 -20.46 -7.60
C HIS A 152 -2.55 -19.67 -6.29
N GLY A 153 -1.55 -18.81 -6.12
CA GLY A 153 -1.50 -17.85 -5.02
C GLY A 153 -2.72 -16.92 -5.00
N MET A 154 -3.16 -16.42 -6.15
CA MET A 154 -4.36 -15.57 -6.28
C MET A 154 -5.65 -16.34 -6.01
N LEU A 155 -5.81 -17.55 -6.55
CA LEU A 155 -7.03 -18.36 -6.41
C LEU A 155 -7.22 -18.89 -4.98
N ILE A 156 -6.13 -19.27 -4.32
CA ILE A 156 -6.18 -19.68 -2.91
C ILE A 156 -6.40 -18.46 -2.02
N ASN A 157 -6.10 -17.31 -2.49
CA ASN A 157 -5.75 -16.17 -1.65
C ASN A 157 -6.65 -14.97 -1.77
N GLU A 158 -7.63 -14.88 -2.61
CA GLU A 158 -8.51 -13.70 -2.75
C GLU A 158 -7.80 -12.31 -2.67
N SER A 159 -6.47 -12.28 -2.61
CA SER A 159 -5.69 -11.06 -2.63
C SER A 159 -5.34 -10.77 -4.07
N VAL A 160 -6.03 -9.80 -4.62
CA VAL A 160 -5.58 -9.16 -5.84
C VAL A 160 -4.19 -8.58 -5.55
N TYR A 161 -3.18 -9.06 -6.26
CA TYR A 161 -1.93 -8.30 -6.39
C TYR A 161 -2.33 -7.02 -7.11
N MET A 162 -2.53 -5.96 -6.35
CA MET A 162 -2.59 -4.63 -6.94
C MET A 162 -1.16 -4.10 -6.95
N PRO A 163 -0.49 -4.15 -8.10
CA PRO A 163 0.67 -3.30 -8.29
C PRO A 163 0.23 -1.86 -8.10
N VAL A 164 1.14 -0.96 -7.90
CA VAL A 164 0.86 0.46 -7.69
C VAL A 164 -0.31 0.91 -8.58
N LEU A 165 -1.43 1.29 -7.98
CA LEU A 165 -2.58 1.82 -8.69
C LEU A 165 -2.60 3.33 -8.46
N HIS A 166 -2.50 4.09 -9.53
CA HIS A 166 -2.76 5.52 -9.51
C HIS A 166 -4.22 5.78 -9.89
N VAL A 167 -4.93 6.51 -9.08
CA VAL A 167 -6.31 6.92 -9.34
C VAL A 167 -6.35 8.45 -9.37
N THR A 168 -6.66 9.02 -10.52
CA THR A 168 -7.03 10.43 -10.61
C THR A 168 -8.53 10.53 -10.39
N LEU A 169 -8.94 11.29 -9.38
CA LEU A 169 -10.35 11.63 -9.23
C LEU A 169 -10.66 12.78 -10.19
N PRO A 170 -11.64 12.63 -11.09
CA PRO A 170 -12.07 13.76 -11.90
C PRO A 170 -12.65 14.83 -10.96
N PHE A 171 -12.23 16.06 -11.15
CA PHE A 171 -12.91 17.19 -10.55
C PHE A 171 -14.36 17.21 -11.07
N ILE A 172 -15.33 17.00 -10.17
CA ILE A 172 -16.76 17.27 -10.44
C ILE A 172 -17.07 18.65 -9.90
#